data_9ad61aaf6e6888645a5375f571568715
#
_entry.id   9ad61aaf6e6888645a5375f571568715
#
_cell.length_a   1.000
_cell.length_b   1.000
_cell.length_c   1.000
_cell.angle_alpha   90.00
_cell.angle_beta   90.00
_cell.angle_gamma   90.00
#
_symmetry.space_group_name_H-M   'P 1'
#
loop_
_entity.id
_entity.type
_entity.pdbx_description
1 polymer ?
#
loop_
_entity_poly.entity_id
_entity_poly.type
_entity_poly.pdbx_seq_one_letter_code
_entity_poly.pdbx_strand_id
1 'polypeptide(L)'
;MPYKFNASRRHKIPKARYRVTNWPDYDAALMRRGDLTVWFTEEAVAAWHAPATGERGGQPVYSSLAIETGLALRLVFHQPLRQTEGMLRSIAEVLNVDIAIPDHTTLSRRGGGLPILPKLAARNEPLHLLIDSTGLKTYGEGEWLDQQHGLRSRRRWRKLHLGLDADTQEIVAAELTPDDVGDVSVLPELLDQIDGDVASMTADGAYDGETAYSAVADRHPATAVVIPPRTTAVPSHTTTTQRDRHLAEIAEHGRLAWQRSSGYSRRSLVETAMYRYKTIIGRRLHARILPNQRTEAKIACNVVNRMTCLGMPVTVRVV
;
A
#
# COMPACT_ATOMS: atom_id res chain seq x y z
N MET A 1 -7.48 12.61 -9.91
CA MET A 1 -7.38 13.49 -11.08
C MET A 1 -7.76 14.91 -10.70
N PRO A 2 -7.07 15.92 -11.19
CA PRO A 2 -7.47 17.31 -10.90
C PRO A 2 -8.87 17.57 -11.46
N TYR A 3 -9.71 18.20 -10.66
CA TYR A 3 -11.08 18.51 -10.99
C TYR A 3 -11.20 19.30 -12.32
N LYS A 4 -11.86 18.74 -13.32
CA LYS A 4 -11.96 19.32 -14.68
C LYS A 4 -12.53 20.72 -14.69
N PHE A 5 -13.45 21.02 -13.77
CA PHE A 5 -14.10 22.34 -13.63
C PHE A 5 -13.10 23.49 -13.42
N ASN A 6 -11.98 23.23 -12.75
CA ASN A 6 -10.97 24.27 -12.49
C ASN A 6 -9.82 24.25 -13.51
N ALA A 7 -9.90 23.44 -14.57
CA ALA A 7 -8.81 23.32 -15.53
C ALA A 7 -8.43 24.66 -16.18
N SER A 8 -9.42 25.46 -16.55
CA SER A 8 -9.24 26.80 -17.15
C SER A 8 -8.76 27.87 -16.17
N ARG A 9 -8.91 27.64 -14.86
CA ARG A 9 -8.56 28.61 -13.81
C ARG A 9 -7.34 28.20 -12.99
N ARG A 10 -6.74 27.03 -13.26
CA ARG A 10 -5.59 26.51 -12.49
C ARG A 10 -4.43 27.47 -12.38
N HIS A 11 -4.13 28.20 -13.44
CA HIS A 11 -3.05 29.19 -13.45
C HIS A 11 -3.32 30.39 -12.53
N LYS A 12 -4.59 30.61 -12.15
CA LYS A 12 -5.01 31.67 -11.23
C LYS A 12 -5.11 31.21 -9.78
N ILE A 13 -5.07 29.89 -9.51
CA ILE A 13 -5.15 29.36 -8.15
C ILE A 13 -3.73 29.29 -7.60
N PRO A 14 -3.38 30.06 -6.54
CA PRO A 14 -2.07 30.00 -5.95
C PRO A 14 -1.81 28.60 -5.38
N LYS A 15 -0.66 28.01 -5.72
CA LYS A 15 -0.25 26.74 -5.14
C LYS A 15 0.09 26.95 -3.68
N ALA A 16 -0.50 26.15 -2.79
CA ALA A 16 -0.11 26.10 -1.40
C ALA A 16 1.39 25.76 -1.28
N ARG A 17 2.11 26.52 -0.46
CA ARG A 17 3.52 26.24 -0.12
C ARG A 17 3.57 25.60 1.25
N TYR A 18 4.44 24.63 1.39
CA TYR A 18 4.64 23.90 2.64
C TYR A 18 6.10 23.98 3.03
N ARG A 19 6.35 24.06 4.34
CA ARG A 19 7.68 24.01 4.92
C ARG A 19 7.75 22.84 5.90
N VAL A 20 8.80 22.03 5.78
CA VAL A 20 9.10 20.99 6.77
C VAL A 20 9.63 21.66 8.03
N THR A 21 9.11 21.28 9.19
CA THR A 21 9.46 21.88 10.48
C THR A 21 10.42 21.02 11.31
N ASN A 22 10.50 19.71 11.03
CA ASN A 22 11.33 18.73 11.73
C ASN A 22 12.49 18.22 10.87
N TRP A 23 13.16 19.07 10.12
CA TRP A 23 14.23 18.67 9.19
C TRP A 23 15.31 17.80 9.84
N PRO A 24 15.87 18.10 11.05
CA PRO A 24 16.91 17.26 11.64
C PRO A 24 16.46 15.82 11.88
N ASP A 25 15.25 15.62 12.44
CA ASP A 25 14.70 14.29 12.72
C ASP A 25 14.38 13.54 11.43
N TYR A 26 13.83 14.25 10.44
CA TYR A 26 13.49 13.65 9.15
C TYR A 26 14.75 13.27 8.36
N ASP A 27 15.80 14.07 8.39
CA ASP A 27 17.09 13.76 7.75
C ASP A 27 17.74 12.53 8.41
N ALA A 28 17.76 12.47 9.74
CA ALA A 28 18.22 11.29 10.47
C ALA A 28 17.41 10.03 10.09
N ALA A 29 16.09 10.16 9.94
CA ALA A 29 15.25 9.06 9.47
C ALA A 29 15.57 8.63 8.03
N LEU A 30 15.89 9.57 7.14
CA LEU A 30 16.30 9.27 5.78
C LEU A 30 17.63 8.49 5.74
N MET A 31 18.62 8.88 6.53
CA MET A 31 19.89 8.16 6.66
C MET A 31 19.65 6.73 7.17
N ARG A 32 18.82 6.56 8.19
CA ARG A 32 18.50 5.24 8.78
C ARG A 32 17.82 4.28 7.80
N ARG A 33 17.16 4.76 6.75
CA ARG A 33 16.58 3.88 5.72
C ARG A 33 17.63 3.07 4.96
N GLY A 34 18.88 3.52 4.91
CA GLY A 34 20.01 2.80 4.33
C GLY A 34 20.75 1.90 5.33
N ASP A 35 20.40 1.94 6.61
CA ASP A 35 21.07 1.18 7.65
C ASP A 35 20.66 -0.31 7.58
N LEU A 36 21.64 -1.20 7.45
CA LEU A 36 21.41 -2.64 7.35
C LEU A 36 20.74 -3.22 8.60
N THR A 37 21.03 -2.68 9.78
CA THR A 37 20.45 -3.15 11.04
C THR A 37 18.94 -2.91 11.13
N VAL A 38 18.43 -1.94 10.38
CA VAL A 38 17.00 -1.71 10.23
C VAL A 38 16.33 -2.87 9.49
N TRP A 39 17.00 -3.44 8.50
CA TRP A 39 16.41 -4.48 7.63
C TRP A 39 16.77 -5.90 8.05
N PHE A 40 17.90 -6.07 8.71
CA PHE A 40 18.41 -7.36 9.20
C PHE A 40 18.54 -7.27 10.72
N THR A 41 17.44 -7.58 11.44
CA THR A 41 17.33 -7.37 12.89
C THR A 41 17.70 -8.60 13.69
N GLU A 42 18.02 -8.43 14.97
CA GLU A 42 18.31 -9.52 15.90
C GLU A 42 17.12 -10.49 16.02
N GLU A 43 15.88 -9.99 16.00
CA GLU A 43 14.68 -10.82 16.01
C GLU A 43 14.57 -11.68 14.75
N ALA A 44 14.94 -11.12 13.58
CA ALA A 44 14.97 -11.89 12.34
C ALA A 44 16.01 -12.99 12.37
N VAL A 45 17.17 -12.74 13.00
CA VAL A 45 18.22 -13.74 13.22
C VAL A 45 17.75 -14.82 14.20
N ALA A 46 17.19 -14.45 15.33
CA ALA A 46 16.69 -15.39 16.35
C ALA A 46 15.59 -16.32 15.80
N ALA A 47 14.71 -15.79 14.93
CA ALA A 47 13.62 -16.52 14.30
C ALA A 47 13.96 -17.04 12.89
N TRP A 48 15.24 -17.14 12.52
CA TRP A 48 15.68 -17.49 11.17
C TRP A 48 15.34 -18.92 10.76
N HIS A 49 15.52 -19.86 11.69
CA HIS A 49 15.24 -21.26 11.44
C HIS A 49 13.75 -21.57 11.59
N ALA A 50 13.25 -22.43 10.71
CA ALA A 50 11.89 -22.92 10.85
C ALA A 50 11.77 -23.86 12.06
N PRO A 51 10.67 -23.80 12.82
CA PRO A 51 10.39 -24.81 13.83
C PRO A 51 10.19 -26.18 13.18
N ALA A 52 10.59 -27.25 13.88
CA ALA A 52 10.34 -28.61 13.41
C ALA A 52 8.82 -28.86 13.34
N THR A 53 8.34 -29.39 12.21
CA THR A 53 6.89 -29.63 12.03
C THR A 53 6.45 -30.97 12.64
N GLY A 54 7.38 -31.88 12.93
CA GLY A 54 7.07 -33.24 13.38
C GLY A 54 6.47 -34.15 12.29
N GLU A 55 6.23 -33.63 11.09
CA GLU A 55 5.69 -34.41 9.98
C GLU A 55 6.78 -35.24 9.27
N ARG A 56 6.36 -36.34 8.62
CA ARG A 56 7.29 -37.16 7.80
C ARG A 56 7.72 -36.39 6.57
N GLY A 57 9.01 -36.33 6.28
CA GLY A 57 9.59 -35.70 5.10
C GLY A 57 10.72 -34.73 5.44
N GLY A 58 11.17 -33.98 4.42
CA GLY A 58 12.20 -32.96 4.60
C GLY A 58 11.66 -31.78 5.40
N GLN A 59 12.27 -31.50 6.55
CA GLN A 59 11.88 -30.37 7.40
C GLN A 59 12.27 -29.04 6.75
N PRO A 60 11.44 -27.98 6.87
CA PRO A 60 11.80 -26.65 6.39
C PRO A 60 12.99 -26.12 7.20
N VAL A 61 14.03 -25.68 6.53
CA VAL A 61 15.22 -25.09 7.18
C VAL A 61 14.98 -23.63 7.56
N TYR A 62 14.31 -22.89 6.69
CA TYR A 62 14.11 -21.45 6.84
C TYR A 62 12.69 -21.13 7.28
N SER A 63 12.56 -20.23 8.24
CA SER A 63 11.26 -19.68 8.64
C SER A 63 10.65 -18.79 7.54
N SER A 64 9.37 -18.47 7.68
CA SER A 64 8.73 -17.47 6.79
C SER A 64 9.37 -16.10 6.95
N LEU A 65 9.81 -15.75 8.17
CA LEU A 65 10.49 -14.49 8.46
C LEU A 65 11.86 -14.39 7.77
N ALA A 66 12.63 -15.49 7.71
CA ALA A 66 13.90 -15.53 6.97
C ALA A 66 13.70 -15.25 5.48
N ILE A 67 12.69 -15.87 4.87
CA ILE A 67 12.35 -15.64 3.46
C ILE A 67 11.84 -14.20 3.24
N GLU A 68 10.96 -13.71 4.10
CA GLU A 68 10.47 -12.33 4.06
C GLU A 68 11.61 -11.32 4.16
N THR A 69 12.54 -11.51 5.11
CA THR A 69 13.73 -10.65 5.29
C THR A 69 14.59 -10.62 4.03
N GLY A 70 14.90 -11.77 3.45
CA GLY A 70 15.65 -11.83 2.20
C GLY A 70 14.94 -11.11 1.03
N LEU A 71 13.63 -11.28 0.90
CA LEU A 71 12.84 -10.61 -0.13
C LEU A 71 12.68 -9.11 0.15
N ALA A 72 12.59 -8.67 1.42
CA ALA A 72 12.57 -7.26 1.78
C ALA A 72 13.90 -6.57 1.43
N LEU A 73 15.04 -7.16 1.78
CA LEU A 73 16.37 -6.67 1.39
C LEU A 73 16.52 -6.58 -0.13
N ARG A 74 16.03 -7.58 -0.86
CA ARG A 74 15.97 -7.53 -2.33
C ARG A 74 15.26 -6.29 -2.85
N LEU A 75 14.11 -5.94 -2.27
CA LEU A 75 13.30 -4.79 -2.69
C LEU A 75 13.97 -3.46 -2.31
N VAL A 76 14.46 -3.35 -1.08
CA VAL A 76 15.11 -2.12 -0.58
C VAL A 76 16.37 -1.78 -1.38
N PHE A 77 17.19 -2.80 -1.68
CA PHE A 77 18.47 -2.61 -2.39
C PHE A 77 18.41 -2.95 -3.89
N HIS A 78 17.19 -3.18 -4.42
CA HIS A 78 16.93 -3.44 -5.86
C HIS A 78 17.77 -4.57 -6.45
N GLN A 79 18.01 -5.64 -5.68
CA GLN A 79 18.88 -6.73 -6.10
C GLN A 79 18.13 -7.86 -6.83
N PRO A 80 18.68 -8.44 -7.91
CA PRO A 80 18.25 -9.73 -8.42
C PRO A 80 18.44 -10.84 -7.37
N LEU A 81 17.65 -11.92 -7.42
CA LEU A 81 17.63 -12.96 -6.38
C LEU A 81 19.01 -13.59 -6.09
N ARG A 82 19.86 -13.83 -7.14
CA ARG A 82 21.22 -14.36 -6.93
C ARG A 82 22.14 -13.36 -6.22
N GLN A 83 21.99 -12.08 -6.50
CA GLN A 83 22.75 -11.04 -5.80
C GLN A 83 22.23 -10.84 -4.38
N THR A 84 20.93 -11.03 -4.15
CA THR A 84 20.33 -11.05 -2.79
C THR A 84 20.92 -12.18 -1.95
N GLU A 85 21.07 -13.38 -2.50
CA GLU A 85 21.74 -14.50 -1.82
C GLU A 85 23.18 -14.13 -1.43
N GLY A 86 23.98 -13.57 -2.36
CA GLY A 86 25.34 -13.10 -2.09
C GLY A 86 25.39 -12.01 -1.02
N MET A 87 24.47 -11.04 -1.10
CA MET A 87 24.38 -9.96 -0.12
C MET A 87 24.04 -10.50 1.28
N LEU A 88 23.10 -11.43 1.40
CA LEU A 88 22.75 -12.06 2.68
C LEU A 88 23.95 -12.77 3.30
N ARG A 89 24.75 -13.51 2.50
CA ARG A 89 26.00 -14.14 2.97
C ARG A 89 26.98 -13.12 3.52
N SER A 90 27.25 -12.05 2.76
CA SER A 90 28.13 -10.97 3.21
C SER A 90 27.64 -10.28 4.47
N ILE A 91 26.33 -10.03 4.61
CA ILE A 91 25.75 -9.46 5.83
C ILE A 91 25.98 -10.38 7.01
N ALA A 92 25.71 -11.68 6.89
CA ALA A 92 25.91 -12.64 7.95
C ALA A 92 27.40 -12.72 8.38
N GLU A 93 28.34 -12.71 7.42
CA GLU A 93 29.78 -12.66 7.68
C GLU A 93 30.19 -11.39 8.42
N VAL A 94 29.77 -10.21 7.93
CA VAL A 94 30.14 -8.90 8.51
C VAL A 94 29.56 -8.75 9.93
N LEU A 95 28.35 -9.22 10.16
CA LEU A 95 27.70 -9.20 11.48
C LEU A 95 28.13 -10.37 12.38
N ASN A 96 28.98 -11.29 11.89
CA ASN A 96 29.44 -12.48 12.57
C ASN A 96 28.27 -13.34 13.12
N VAL A 97 27.25 -13.57 12.27
CA VAL A 97 26.05 -14.33 12.63
C VAL A 97 26.09 -15.67 11.90
N ASP A 98 26.04 -16.77 12.67
CA ASP A 98 26.02 -18.13 12.13
C ASP A 98 24.59 -18.56 11.79
N ILE A 99 24.16 -18.25 10.57
CA ILE A 99 22.85 -18.63 10.02
C ILE A 99 23.00 -19.23 8.62
N ALA A 100 22.20 -20.25 8.33
CA ALA A 100 22.10 -20.78 6.98
C ALA A 100 21.41 -19.74 6.06
N ILE A 101 21.97 -19.49 4.86
CA ILE A 101 21.41 -18.52 3.92
C ILE A 101 20.55 -19.22 2.86
N PRO A 102 19.27 -18.80 2.67
CA PRO A 102 18.43 -19.36 1.62
C PRO A 102 18.99 -19.00 0.24
N ASP A 103 19.14 -20.01 -0.61
CA ASP A 103 19.52 -19.81 -1.99
C ASP A 103 18.43 -19.09 -2.79
N HIS A 104 18.80 -18.53 -3.95
CA HIS A 104 17.89 -17.79 -4.81
C HIS A 104 16.71 -18.63 -5.32
N THR A 105 16.86 -19.96 -5.42
CA THR A 105 15.76 -20.85 -5.84
C THR A 105 14.76 -21.07 -4.71
N THR A 106 15.24 -21.16 -3.47
CA THR A 106 14.40 -21.21 -2.27
C THR A 106 13.64 -19.90 -2.07
N LEU A 107 14.31 -18.75 -2.19
CA LEU A 107 13.65 -17.43 -2.16
C LEU A 107 12.56 -17.34 -3.24
N SER A 108 12.84 -17.78 -4.46
CA SER A 108 11.87 -17.77 -5.57
C SER A 108 10.69 -18.69 -5.32
N ARG A 109 10.91 -19.93 -4.89
CA ARG A 109 9.84 -20.92 -4.67
C ARG A 109 8.98 -20.55 -3.47
N ARG A 110 9.61 -20.17 -2.37
CA ARG A 110 8.89 -19.82 -1.13
C ARG A 110 8.31 -18.41 -1.13
N GLY A 111 8.74 -17.55 -2.06
CA GLY A 111 8.20 -16.22 -2.24
C GLY A 111 6.73 -16.19 -2.67
N GLY A 112 6.15 -17.30 -3.13
CA GLY A 112 4.72 -17.40 -3.43
C GLY A 112 3.96 -18.05 -2.26
N GLY A 113 2.95 -17.34 -1.72
CA GLY A 113 2.09 -17.91 -0.66
C GLY A 113 2.61 -17.69 0.78
N LEU A 114 3.57 -16.78 0.98
CA LEU A 114 3.90 -16.34 2.33
C LEU A 114 2.70 -15.57 2.94
N PRO A 115 2.34 -15.86 4.19
CA PRO A 115 1.28 -15.16 4.90
C PRO A 115 1.79 -13.78 5.35
N ILE A 116 1.94 -12.86 4.39
CA ILE A 116 2.38 -11.50 4.69
C ILE A 116 1.18 -10.68 5.14
N LEU A 117 1.24 -10.23 6.39
CA LEU A 117 0.29 -9.28 6.98
C LEU A 117 0.95 -7.91 7.12
N PRO A 118 0.17 -6.83 7.11
CA PRO A 118 0.68 -5.50 7.42
C PRO A 118 1.33 -5.49 8.82
N LYS A 119 2.55 -4.97 8.92
CA LYS A 119 3.25 -4.78 10.19
C LYS A 119 2.98 -3.36 10.67
N LEU A 120 2.09 -3.23 11.62
CA LEU A 120 1.57 -1.95 12.10
C LEU A 120 2.06 -1.66 13.51
N ALA A 121 2.17 -0.36 13.83
CA ALA A 121 2.33 0.07 15.20
C ALA A 121 1.06 -0.20 16.04
N ALA A 122 1.23 -0.40 17.35
CA ALA A 122 0.08 -0.56 18.24
C ALA A 122 -0.79 0.70 18.22
N ARG A 123 -2.12 0.51 18.24
CA ARG A 123 -3.11 1.59 18.17
C ARG A 123 -4.06 1.52 19.37
N ASN A 124 -4.44 2.69 19.84
CA ASN A 124 -5.47 2.85 20.86
C ASN A 124 -6.71 3.58 20.33
N GLU A 125 -6.63 4.16 19.14
CA GLU A 125 -7.70 4.97 18.55
C GLU A 125 -8.30 4.29 17.31
N PRO A 126 -9.59 4.52 17.01
CA PRO A 126 -10.24 3.99 15.82
C PRO A 126 -9.58 4.50 14.54
N LEU A 127 -9.56 3.66 13.51
CA LEU A 127 -8.90 3.91 12.24
C LEU A 127 -9.66 4.92 11.37
N HIS A 128 -8.94 5.85 10.78
CA HIS A 128 -9.41 6.66 9.65
C HIS A 128 -8.86 6.11 8.34
N LEU A 129 -9.62 5.22 7.71
CA LEU A 129 -9.20 4.44 6.55
C LEU A 129 -9.34 5.23 5.23
N LEU A 130 -8.26 5.29 4.46
CA LEU A 130 -8.26 5.85 3.11
C LEU A 130 -8.02 4.73 2.11
N ILE A 131 -8.91 4.56 1.12
CA ILE A 131 -8.82 3.50 0.13
C ILE A 131 -8.65 4.08 -1.27
N ASP A 132 -7.72 3.47 -2.03
CA ASP A 132 -7.54 3.78 -3.44
C ASP A 132 -6.74 2.65 -4.11
N SER A 133 -6.69 2.63 -5.44
CA SER A 133 -5.94 1.65 -6.22
C SER A 133 -4.92 2.30 -7.17
N THR A 134 -3.87 1.56 -7.49
CA THR A 134 -2.85 2.03 -8.43
C THR A 134 -2.33 0.92 -9.31
N GLY A 135 -2.01 1.25 -10.58
CA GLY A 135 -1.42 0.30 -11.51
C GLY A 135 0.06 0.07 -11.25
N LEU A 136 0.48 -1.20 -11.27
CA LEU A 136 1.86 -1.66 -11.31
C LEU A 136 2.11 -2.42 -12.61
N LYS A 137 3.25 -2.15 -13.27
CA LYS A 137 3.67 -2.89 -14.47
C LYS A 137 4.13 -4.29 -14.08
N THR A 138 3.75 -5.31 -14.86
CA THR A 138 4.36 -6.63 -14.73
C THR A 138 5.68 -6.68 -15.48
N TYR A 139 6.54 -7.66 -15.15
CA TYR A 139 7.79 -7.90 -15.85
C TYR A 139 7.50 -8.25 -17.32
N GLY A 140 8.14 -7.53 -18.25
CA GLY A 140 8.05 -7.77 -19.68
C GLY A 140 8.51 -6.56 -20.50
N GLU A 141 9.14 -6.81 -21.64
CA GLU A 141 9.60 -5.82 -22.60
C GLU A 141 8.41 -5.34 -23.46
N GLY A 142 7.54 -4.49 -22.94
CA GLY A 142 6.32 -4.17 -23.69
C GLY A 142 6.38 -2.92 -24.53
N GLU A 143 6.92 -1.83 -24.00
CA GLU A 143 6.74 -0.52 -24.66
C GLU A 143 7.55 -0.35 -25.93
N TRP A 144 8.77 -0.88 -25.99
CA TRP A 144 9.62 -0.75 -27.16
C TRP A 144 9.19 -1.69 -28.30
N LEU A 145 8.84 -2.95 -27.98
CA LEU A 145 8.32 -3.91 -28.94
C LEU A 145 6.95 -3.51 -29.52
N ASP A 146 6.08 -2.94 -28.69
CA ASP A 146 4.76 -2.43 -29.12
C ASP A 146 4.93 -1.23 -30.09
N GLN A 147 5.93 -0.38 -29.86
CA GLN A 147 6.23 0.74 -30.75
C GLN A 147 6.85 0.30 -32.09
N GLN A 148 7.72 -0.73 -32.08
CA GLN A 148 8.42 -1.17 -33.28
C GLN A 148 7.59 -2.16 -34.15
N HIS A 149 6.80 -3.03 -33.54
CA HIS A 149 6.17 -4.13 -34.26
C HIS A 149 4.66 -4.02 -34.38
N GLY A 150 4.05 -2.96 -33.82
CA GLY A 150 2.59 -2.76 -33.90
C GLY A 150 1.78 -3.89 -33.24
N LEU A 151 2.43 -4.83 -32.60
CA LEU A 151 1.81 -5.91 -31.86
C LEU A 151 1.23 -5.29 -30.59
N ARG A 152 -0.11 -5.28 -30.48
CA ARG A 152 -0.80 -4.98 -29.23
C ARG A 152 -0.54 -6.12 -28.23
N SER A 153 0.70 -6.23 -27.75
CA SER A 153 1.01 -7.02 -26.58
C SER A 153 0.16 -6.42 -25.46
N ARG A 154 -0.78 -7.21 -24.93
CA ARG A 154 -1.59 -6.76 -23.78
C ARG A 154 -0.62 -6.39 -22.70
N ARG A 155 -0.46 -5.07 -22.44
CA ARG A 155 0.29 -4.55 -21.32
C ARG A 155 -0.31 -5.20 -20.09
N ARG A 156 0.42 -6.15 -19.50
CA ARG A 156 -0.06 -6.83 -18.30
C ARG A 156 0.21 -5.91 -17.12
N TRP A 157 -0.84 -5.25 -16.69
CA TRP A 157 -0.84 -4.49 -15.45
C TRP A 157 -1.39 -5.34 -14.32
N ARG A 158 -1.06 -4.96 -13.12
CA ARG A 158 -1.74 -5.38 -11.91
C ARG A 158 -2.26 -4.15 -11.20
N LYS A 159 -3.36 -4.29 -10.49
CA LYS A 159 -3.85 -3.26 -9.60
C LYS A 159 -3.40 -3.58 -8.18
N LEU A 160 -2.74 -2.63 -7.54
CA LEU A 160 -2.46 -2.66 -6.12
C LEU A 160 -3.51 -1.79 -5.43
N HIS A 161 -4.37 -2.42 -4.65
CA HIS A 161 -5.36 -1.77 -3.81
C HIS A 161 -4.76 -1.56 -2.44
N LEU A 162 -4.89 -0.37 -1.88
CA LEU A 162 -4.31 0.02 -0.60
C LEU A 162 -5.40 0.57 0.34
N GLY A 163 -5.36 0.12 1.58
CA GLY A 163 -5.95 0.78 2.72
C GLY A 163 -4.85 1.49 3.53
N LEU A 164 -4.97 2.79 3.72
CA LEU A 164 -4.02 3.62 4.46
C LEU A 164 -4.68 4.20 5.70
N ASP A 165 -3.98 4.19 6.82
CA ASP A 165 -4.35 4.98 7.97
C ASP A 165 -4.03 6.46 7.72
N ALA A 166 -5.03 7.32 7.84
CA ALA A 166 -4.88 8.74 7.59
C ALA A 166 -4.03 9.47 8.64
N ASP A 167 -3.89 8.92 9.85
CA ASP A 167 -3.18 9.55 10.96
C ASP A 167 -1.71 9.14 11.00
N THR A 168 -1.43 7.84 10.95
CA THR A 168 -0.06 7.32 10.95
C THR A 168 0.57 7.28 9.56
N GLN A 169 -0.23 7.30 8.50
CA GLN A 169 0.16 7.09 7.10
C GLN A 169 0.78 5.69 6.85
N GLU A 170 0.45 4.72 7.68
CA GLU A 170 0.79 3.33 7.47
C GLU A 170 -0.22 2.65 6.54
N ILE A 171 0.26 1.76 5.69
CA ILE A 171 -0.57 0.90 4.84
C ILE A 171 -1.09 -0.24 5.71
N VAL A 172 -2.38 -0.21 6.03
CA VAL A 172 -3.04 -1.15 6.95
C VAL A 172 -3.65 -2.34 6.23
N ALA A 173 -3.91 -2.21 4.93
CA ALA A 173 -4.41 -3.29 4.09
C ALA A 173 -3.83 -3.18 2.68
N ALA A 174 -3.54 -4.31 2.04
CA ALA A 174 -3.04 -4.33 0.68
C ALA A 174 -3.45 -5.61 -0.06
N GLU A 175 -3.97 -5.46 -1.28
CA GLU A 175 -4.25 -6.60 -2.15
C GLU A 175 -3.82 -6.30 -3.60
N LEU A 176 -3.27 -7.32 -4.28
CA LEU A 176 -2.84 -7.22 -5.67
C LEU A 176 -3.73 -8.10 -6.56
N THR A 177 -4.37 -7.49 -7.52
CA THR A 177 -5.28 -8.18 -8.45
C THR A 177 -4.84 -8.03 -9.91
N PRO A 178 -5.37 -8.86 -10.83
CA PRO A 178 -5.38 -8.55 -12.25
C PRO A 178 -6.04 -7.19 -12.53
N ASP A 179 -5.72 -6.59 -13.68
CA ASP A 179 -6.19 -5.25 -14.07
C ASP A 179 -7.68 -5.18 -14.43
N ASP A 180 -8.30 -6.32 -14.71
CA ASP A 180 -9.73 -6.47 -15.03
C ASP A 180 -10.62 -6.54 -13.79
N VAL A 181 -10.06 -6.71 -12.60
CA VAL A 181 -10.82 -6.74 -11.34
C VAL A 181 -11.25 -5.32 -10.96
N GLY A 182 -12.55 -5.14 -10.66
CA GLY A 182 -13.10 -3.86 -10.24
C GLY A 182 -12.66 -3.46 -8.83
N ASP A 183 -12.45 -2.17 -8.59
CA ASP A 183 -11.92 -1.69 -7.30
C ASP A 183 -12.88 -1.98 -6.14
N VAL A 184 -14.19 -1.82 -6.36
CA VAL A 184 -15.23 -2.07 -5.36
C VAL A 184 -15.29 -3.56 -4.96
N SER A 185 -15.01 -4.49 -5.88
CA SER A 185 -15.08 -5.93 -5.60
C SER A 185 -13.98 -6.43 -4.65
N VAL A 186 -12.90 -5.66 -4.50
CA VAL A 186 -11.76 -5.97 -3.60
C VAL A 186 -11.94 -5.35 -2.21
N LEU A 187 -12.92 -4.45 -2.05
CA LEU A 187 -13.15 -3.75 -0.78
C LEU A 187 -13.40 -4.71 0.39
N PRO A 188 -14.21 -5.77 0.28
CA PRO A 188 -14.38 -6.76 1.34
C PRO A 188 -13.06 -7.36 1.81
N GLU A 189 -12.19 -7.80 0.88
CA GLU A 189 -10.90 -8.41 1.19
C GLU A 189 -9.93 -7.44 1.87
N LEU A 190 -10.02 -6.14 1.57
CA LEU A 190 -9.24 -5.11 2.26
C LEU A 190 -9.74 -4.88 3.68
N LEU A 191 -11.07 -4.81 3.86
CA LEU A 191 -11.68 -4.62 5.18
C LEU A 191 -11.44 -5.82 6.10
N ASP A 192 -11.41 -7.05 5.56
CA ASP A 192 -11.12 -8.28 6.31
C ASP A 192 -9.67 -8.34 6.84
N GLN A 193 -8.75 -7.49 6.35
CA GLN A 193 -7.39 -7.36 6.86
C GLN A 193 -7.27 -6.40 8.05
N ILE A 194 -8.35 -5.72 8.41
CA ILE A 194 -8.34 -4.65 9.42
C ILE A 194 -8.95 -5.17 10.70
N ASP A 195 -8.12 -5.29 11.73
CA ASP A 195 -8.57 -5.59 13.08
C ASP A 195 -8.89 -4.29 13.84
N GLY A 196 -10.00 -4.27 14.59
CA GLY A 196 -10.41 -3.15 15.42
C GLY A 196 -11.39 -2.18 14.75
N ASP A 197 -11.66 -1.08 15.43
CA ASP A 197 -12.69 -0.12 15.04
C ASP A 197 -12.23 0.81 13.93
N VAL A 198 -13.11 1.07 12.96
CA VAL A 198 -12.92 2.03 11.88
C VAL A 198 -13.86 3.22 12.08
N ALA A 199 -13.32 4.39 12.42
CA ALA A 199 -14.10 5.61 12.60
C ALA A 199 -14.63 6.16 11.28
N SER A 200 -13.80 6.16 10.23
CA SER A 200 -14.22 6.60 8.91
C SER A 200 -13.51 5.84 7.79
N MET A 201 -14.20 5.67 6.66
CA MET A 201 -13.63 5.18 5.42
C MET A 201 -13.83 6.20 4.31
N THR A 202 -12.73 6.63 3.69
CA THR A 202 -12.75 7.59 2.57
C THR A 202 -12.20 6.93 1.31
N ALA A 203 -12.96 7.03 0.21
CA ALA A 203 -12.55 6.54 -1.09
C ALA A 203 -12.95 7.52 -2.21
N ASP A 204 -12.51 7.28 -3.44
CA ASP A 204 -12.88 8.11 -4.57
C ASP A 204 -14.28 7.77 -5.12
N GLY A 205 -14.77 8.57 -6.08
CA GLY A 205 -16.10 8.37 -6.68
C GLY A 205 -16.26 7.10 -7.52
N ALA A 206 -15.18 6.33 -7.75
CA ALA A 206 -15.29 5.00 -8.37
C ALA A 206 -15.97 4.01 -7.42
N TYR A 207 -15.85 4.23 -6.13
CA TYR A 207 -16.50 3.44 -5.07
C TYR A 207 -17.96 3.89 -4.78
N ASP A 208 -18.48 4.93 -5.46
CA ASP A 208 -19.86 5.39 -5.22
C ASP A 208 -20.88 4.36 -5.71
N GLY A 209 -21.43 3.59 -4.79
CA GLY A 209 -22.46 2.58 -5.04
C GLY A 209 -22.82 1.80 -3.78
N GLU A 210 -24.03 1.24 -3.75
CA GLU A 210 -24.58 0.47 -2.62
C GLU A 210 -23.61 -0.63 -2.14
N THR A 211 -22.97 -1.33 -3.07
CA THR A 211 -22.01 -2.41 -2.76
C THR A 211 -20.90 -1.97 -1.83
N ALA A 212 -20.36 -0.76 -2.00
CA ALA A 212 -19.29 -0.25 -1.14
C ALA A 212 -19.81 0.10 0.25
N TYR A 213 -20.98 0.76 0.34
CA TYR A 213 -21.59 1.12 1.62
C TYR A 213 -22.01 -0.12 2.41
N SER A 214 -22.61 -1.13 1.75
CA SER A 214 -22.96 -2.40 2.39
C SER A 214 -21.73 -3.16 2.88
N ALA A 215 -20.68 -3.27 2.07
CA ALA A 215 -19.44 -3.95 2.47
C ALA A 215 -18.79 -3.35 3.73
N VAL A 216 -18.87 -2.01 3.89
CA VAL A 216 -18.41 -1.33 5.11
C VAL A 216 -19.34 -1.58 6.27
N ALA A 217 -20.67 -1.44 6.07
CA ALA A 217 -21.67 -1.61 7.13
C ALA A 217 -21.66 -3.04 7.70
N ASP A 218 -21.43 -4.05 6.86
CA ASP A 218 -21.39 -5.47 7.26
C ASP A 218 -20.22 -5.77 8.20
N ARG A 219 -19.09 -5.08 8.05
CA ARG A 219 -17.86 -5.32 8.84
C ARG A 219 -17.63 -4.31 9.95
N HIS A 220 -17.96 -3.07 9.67
CA HIS A 220 -17.73 -1.91 10.56
C HIS A 220 -18.97 -1.01 10.57
N PRO A 221 -20.07 -1.41 11.22
CA PRO A 221 -21.39 -0.74 11.13
C PRO A 221 -21.41 0.70 11.63
N ALA A 222 -20.47 1.07 12.53
CA ALA A 222 -20.36 2.43 13.07
C ALA A 222 -19.53 3.38 12.18
N THR A 223 -18.96 2.90 11.08
CA THR A 223 -18.04 3.67 10.23
C THR A 223 -18.76 4.77 9.45
N ALA A 224 -18.22 5.98 9.50
CA ALA A 224 -18.60 7.06 8.60
C ALA A 224 -17.97 6.85 7.22
N VAL A 225 -18.81 6.65 6.19
CA VAL A 225 -18.35 6.44 4.80
C VAL A 225 -18.32 7.77 4.04
N VAL A 226 -17.15 8.20 3.56
CA VAL A 226 -16.94 9.46 2.85
C VAL A 226 -16.55 9.18 1.40
N ILE A 227 -17.54 9.04 0.54
CA ILE A 227 -17.35 8.82 -0.91
C ILE A 227 -18.10 9.94 -1.67
N PRO A 228 -17.43 10.65 -2.61
CA PRO A 228 -18.09 11.68 -3.38
C PRO A 228 -19.11 11.05 -4.34
N PRO A 229 -20.41 11.34 -4.22
CA PRO A 229 -21.41 10.84 -5.14
C PRO A 229 -21.09 11.22 -6.60
N ARG A 230 -21.40 10.32 -7.53
CA ARG A 230 -21.27 10.59 -8.97
C ARG A 230 -22.23 11.71 -9.39
N THR A 231 -21.93 12.39 -10.48
CA THR A 231 -22.80 13.46 -11.03
C THR A 231 -24.20 12.97 -11.41
N THR A 232 -24.33 11.68 -11.69
CA THR A 232 -25.60 11.01 -12.06
C THR A 232 -26.26 10.32 -10.85
N ALA A 233 -25.72 10.51 -9.64
CA ALA A 233 -26.25 9.87 -8.45
C ALA A 233 -27.63 10.47 -8.09
N VAL A 234 -28.59 9.59 -7.79
CA VAL A 234 -29.92 9.94 -7.30
C VAL A 234 -30.11 9.40 -5.89
N PRO A 235 -30.90 10.09 -5.04
CA PRO A 235 -31.23 9.60 -3.70
C PRO A 235 -31.95 8.24 -3.73
N SER A 236 -31.82 7.47 -2.67
CA SER A 236 -32.59 6.25 -2.46
C SER A 236 -34.09 6.60 -2.26
N HIS A 237 -34.97 5.74 -2.77
CA HIS A 237 -36.42 5.95 -2.61
C HIS A 237 -36.98 5.32 -1.32
N THR A 238 -36.21 4.51 -0.60
CA THR A 238 -36.73 3.69 0.49
C THR A 238 -36.25 4.13 1.88
N THR A 239 -35.01 4.55 2.01
CA THR A 239 -34.40 4.93 3.30
C THR A 239 -33.35 6.02 3.09
N THR A 240 -33.19 6.90 4.08
CA THR A 240 -32.13 7.92 4.07
C THR A 240 -30.79 7.27 4.45
N THR A 241 -29.95 7.02 3.47
CA THR A 241 -28.63 6.41 3.66
C THR A 241 -27.55 7.46 3.97
N GLN A 242 -26.34 7.03 4.34
CA GLN A 242 -25.19 7.95 4.43
C GLN A 242 -24.93 8.65 3.09
N ARG A 243 -25.08 7.93 1.99
CA ARG A 243 -24.93 8.46 0.62
C ARG A 243 -25.94 9.55 0.31
N ASP A 244 -27.20 9.38 0.72
CA ASP A 244 -28.26 10.39 0.52
C ASP A 244 -28.00 11.67 1.30
N ARG A 245 -27.43 11.56 2.50
CA ARG A 245 -26.99 12.73 3.28
C ARG A 245 -25.92 13.53 2.54
N HIS A 246 -24.94 12.84 1.91
CA HIS A 246 -23.94 13.50 1.08
C HIS A 246 -24.55 14.19 -0.15
N LEU A 247 -25.53 13.56 -0.80
CA LEU A 247 -26.25 14.17 -1.92
C LEU A 247 -27.01 15.44 -1.50
N ALA A 248 -27.71 15.39 -0.36
CA ALA A 248 -28.44 16.53 0.18
C ALA A 248 -27.47 17.70 0.53
N GLU A 249 -26.38 17.42 1.23
CA GLU A 249 -25.36 18.42 1.59
C GLU A 249 -24.72 19.06 0.36
N ILE A 250 -24.42 18.26 -0.68
CA ILE A 250 -23.87 18.77 -1.93
C ILE A 250 -24.89 19.62 -2.69
N ALA A 251 -26.17 19.25 -2.66
CA ALA A 251 -27.22 20.02 -3.30
C ALA A 251 -27.45 21.38 -2.61
N GLU A 252 -27.36 21.43 -1.29
CA GLU A 252 -27.58 22.64 -0.47
C GLU A 252 -26.34 23.55 -0.46
N HIS A 253 -25.16 23.01 -0.20
CA HIS A 253 -23.95 23.80 0.06
C HIS A 253 -22.90 23.72 -1.04
N GLY A 254 -23.07 22.84 -2.02
CA GLY A 254 -22.15 22.60 -3.12
C GLY A 254 -21.00 21.64 -2.76
N ARG A 255 -20.43 21.03 -3.79
CA ARG A 255 -19.39 20.00 -3.66
C ARG A 255 -18.14 20.45 -2.91
N LEU A 256 -17.71 21.70 -3.07
CA LEU A 256 -16.51 22.22 -2.38
C LEU A 256 -16.74 22.38 -0.87
N ALA A 257 -17.93 22.80 -0.45
CA ALA A 257 -18.29 22.88 0.96
C ALA A 257 -18.31 21.48 1.56
N TRP A 258 -18.99 20.52 0.92
CA TRP A 258 -19.00 19.12 1.34
C TRP A 258 -17.59 18.51 1.45
N GLN A 259 -16.67 18.76 0.52
CA GLN A 259 -15.29 18.27 0.58
C GLN A 259 -14.54 18.80 1.80
N ARG A 260 -14.88 20.01 2.26
CA ARG A 260 -14.27 20.61 3.46
C ARG A 260 -14.88 20.07 4.73
N SER A 261 -16.20 19.99 4.81
CA SER A 261 -16.94 19.51 5.98
C SER A 261 -16.69 18.03 6.25
N SER A 262 -16.68 17.19 5.20
CA SER A 262 -16.45 15.75 5.28
C SER A 262 -14.98 15.34 5.49
N GLY A 263 -14.02 16.26 5.40
CA GLY A 263 -12.59 15.93 5.45
C GLY A 263 -12.08 15.13 4.25
N TYR A 264 -12.83 15.05 3.15
CA TYR A 264 -12.49 14.28 1.94
C TYR A 264 -11.10 14.58 1.39
N SER A 265 -10.59 15.79 1.59
CA SER A 265 -9.25 16.20 1.13
C SER A 265 -8.11 15.34 1.67
N ARG A 266 -8.30 14.67 2.83
CA ARG A 266 -7.32 13.72 3.41
C ARG A 266 -7.04 12.53 2.47
N ARG A 267 -7.94 12.20 1.53
CA ARG A 267 -7.74 11.15 0.54
C ARG A 267 -6.41 11.27 -0.23
N SER A 268 -5.92 12.51 -0.42
CA SER A 268 -4.62 12.73 -1.07
C SER A 268 -3.43 12.03 -0.39
N LEU A 269 -3.57 11.64 0.88
CA LEU A 269 -2.52 10.91 1.61
C LEU A 269 -2.28 9.50 1.04
N VAL A 270 -3.35 8.81 0.58
CA VAL A 270 -3.16 7.50 -0.06
C VAL A 270 -2.44 7.63 -1.41
N GLU A 271 -2.70 8.70 -2.17
CA GLU A 271 -1.94 9.02 -3.39
C GLU A 271 -0.45 9.27 -3.07
N THR A 272 -0.17 9.93 -1.94
CA THR A 272 1.19 10.14 -1.43
C THR A 272 1.87 8.82 -1.06
N ALA A 273 1.15 7.90 -0.40
CA ALA A 273 1.67 6.56 -0.10
C ALA A 273 1.97 5.76 -1.37
N MET A 274 1.10 5.83 -2.38
CA MET A 274 1.34 5.22 -3.70
C MET A 274 2.55 5.83 -4.42
N TYR A 275 2.72 7.14 -4.33
CA TYR A 275 3.90 7.81 -4.88
C TYR A 275 5.17 7.34 -4.18
N ARG A 276 5.16 7.25 -2.84
CA ARG A 276 6.29 6.73 -2.05
C ARG A 276 6.62 5.29 -2.42
N TYR A 277 5.61 4.41 -2.49
CA TYR A 277 5.78 3.03 -2.95
C TYR A 277 6.51 2.99 -4.30
N LYS A 278 5.99 3.72 -5.30
CA LYS A 278 6.54 3.74 -6.65
C LYS A 278 7.93 4.38 -6.76
N THR A 279 8.26 5.30 -5.87
CA THR A 279 9.58 5.97 -5.84
C THR A 279 10.62 5.11 -5.14
N ILE A 280 10.25 4.46 -4.04
CA ILE A 280 11.18 3.66 -3.21
C ILE A 280 11.36 2.25 -3.79
N ILE A 281 10.27 1.57 -4.09
CA ILE A 281 10.29 0.18 -4.54
C ILE A 281 10.37 0.07 -6.06
N GLY A 282 9.63 0.94 -6.75
CA GLY A 282 9.53 0.94 -8.20
C GLY A 282 8.10 0.81 -8.71
N ARG A 283 7.94 1.05 -10.01
CA ARG A 283 6.64 1.01 -10.70
C ARG A 283 6.34 -0.35 -11.32
N ARG A 284 7.26 -1.30 -11.18
CA ARG A 284 7.22 -2.59 -11.85
C ARG A 284 7.45 -3.72 -10.85
N LEU A 285 6.67 -4.79 -11.01
CA LEU A 285 6.86 -6.04 -10.30
C LEU A 285 7.99 -6.85 -10.95
N HIS A 286 8.80 -7.51 -10.14
CA HIS A 286 9.91 -8.35 -10.59
C HIS A 286 9.53 -9.83 -10.63
N ALA A 287 8.55 -10.25 -9.82
CA ALA A 287 8.04 -11.61 -9.83
C ALA A 287 7.24 -11.89 -11.11
N ARG A 288 7.30 -13.14 -11.60
CA ARG A 288 6.68 -13.54 -12.87
C ARG A 288 5.27 -14.10 -12.71
N ILE A 289 4.98 -14.78 -11.61
CA ILE A 289 3.69 -15.42 -11.34
C ILE A 289 2.92 -14.67 -10.28
N LEU A 290 1.60 -14.66 -10.39
CA LEU A 290 0.71 -13.86 -9.54
C LEU A 290 0.90 -14.09 -8.03
N PRO A 291 1.03 -15.34 -7.50
CA PRO A 291 1.28 -15.54 -6.08
C PRO A 291 2.52 -14.81 -5.58
N ASN A 292 3.65 -14.90 -6.32
CA ASN A 292 4.87 -14.20 -5.97
C ASN A 292 4.74 -12.67 -6.13
N GLN A 293 3.94 -12.20 -7.11
CA GLN A 293 3.65 -10.78 -7.27
C GLN A 293 2.85 -10.23 -6.10
N ARG A 294 1.87 -10.98 -5.57
CA ARG A 294 1.11 -10.63 -4.36
C ARG A 294 2.02 -10.50 -3.14
N THR A 295 2.87 -11.48 -2.92
CA THR A 295 3.86 -11.45 -1.83
C THR A 295 4.83 -10.27 -2.00
N GLU A 296 5.36 -10.04 -3.21
CA GLU A 296 6.25 -8.91 -3.51
C GLU A 296 5.59 -7.58 -3.16
N ALA A 297 4.33 -7.39 -3.55
CA ALA A 297 3.58 -6.16 -3.27
C ALA A 297 3.32 -5.96 -1.76
N LYS A 298 2.97 -7.02 -1.03
CA LYS A 298 2.72 -6.97 0.41
C LYS A 298 4.01 -6.71 1.21
N ILE A 299 5.12 -7.37 0.86
CA ILE A 299 6.43 -7.07 1.46
C ILE A 299 6.83 -5.61 1.18
N ALA A 300 6.59 -5.13 -0.04
CA ALA A 300 6.88 -3.74 -0.39
C ALA A 300 6.06 -2.74 0.45
N CYS A 301 4.80 -3.04 0.76
CA CYS A 301 3.99 -2.25 1.69
C CYS A 301 4.61 -2.24 3.10
N ASN A 302 5.06 -3.38 3.62
CA ASN A 302 5.76 -3.46 4.90
C ASN A 302 7.08 -2.69 4.91
N VAL A 303 7.83 -2.70 3.80
CA VAL A 303 9.03 -1.87 3.64
C VAL A 303 8.67 -0.38 3.73
N VAL A 304 7.62 0.07 3.04
CA VAL A 304 7.17 1.46 3.09
C VAL A 304 6.70 1.84 4.50
N ASN A 305 5.96 0.96 5.20
CA ASN A 305 5.53 1.16 6.58
C ASN A 305 6.74 1.31 7.51
N ARG A 306 7.71 0.42 7.41
CA ARG A 306 8.94 0.51 8.22
C ARG A 306 9.66 1.83 8.02
N MET A 307 9.75 2.32 6.77
CA MET A 307 10.30 3.64 6.49
C MET A 307 9.43 4.78 7.04
N THR A 308 8.11 4.61 7.14
CA THR A 308 7.20 5.57 7.78
C THR A 308 7.48 5.65 9.27
N CYS A 309 7.62 4.51 9.95
CA CYS A 309 7.91 4.44 11.39
C CYS A 309 9.29 5.02 11.76
N LEU A 310 10.27 5.00 10.85
CA LEU A 310 11.57 5.64 11.09
C LEU A 310 11.46 7.15 11.21
N GLY A 311 10.49 7.77 10.56
CA GLY A 311 10.18 9.18 10.62
C GLY A 311 9.64 9.74 9.32
N MET A 312 8.70 10.66 9.46
CA MET A 312 8.05 11.38 8.38
C MET A 312 8.24 12.89 8.53
N PRO A 313 8.20 13.64 7.41
CA PRO A 313 8.27 15.09 7.49
C PRO A 313 6.99 15.66 8.10
N VAL A 314 7.15 16.53 9.09
CA VAL A 314 6.06 17.36 9.60
C VAL A 314 6.03 18.65 8.79
N THR A 315 4.92 18.91 8.11
CA THR A 315 4.81 20.07 7.21
C THR A 315 3.77 21.06 7.72
N VAL A 316 4.10 22.34 7.65
CA VAL A 316 3.15 23.43 7.89
C VAL A 316 2.93 24.21 6.59
N ARG A 317 1.69 24.62 6.37
CA ARG A 317 1.37 25.50 5.24
C ARG A 317 1.94 26.89 5.50
N VAL A 318 2.72 27.38 4.56
CA VAL A 318 3.18 28.77 4.51
C VAL A 318 2.36 29.52 3.47
N VAL A 319 1.86 30.65 3.83
CA VAL A 319 0.99 31.48 2.94
C VAL A 319 1.76 31.94 1.71
#